data_a7d2131bf71b62ddab51ab67dfcadd59
#
_entry.id   a7d2131bf71b62ddab51ab67dfcadd59
#
_cell.length_a   1.000
_cell.length_b   1.000
_cell.length_c   1.000
_cell.angle_alpha   90.00
_cell.angle_beta   90.00
_cell.angle_gamma   90.00
#
_symmetry.space_group_name_H-M   'P 1'
#
loop_
_entity.id
_entity.type
_entity.pdbx_description
1 polymer ?
#
loop_
_entity_poly.entity_id
_entity_poly.type
_entity_poly.pdbx_seq_one_letter_code
_entity_poly.pdbx_strand_id
1 'polypeptide(L)'
;YRAIFGMHEIPSEVRNAGFGGVNRYSHYDGLGHSAQLKTTAMRLDILTKKTYVQSRSFDEVAQLSKRAGDMASCIPAIPPVVPDRSIYRLSSSFGFRSDPFTGRSKRHTGVDFALKPGNPIYATGDGVVEKVKFEFFGYGNQVLIDHGFGYKTRYAHMKSINVVEGMKVKRGECIGESGNSGRSSGPHLHYEVLYKDKHINPA
;
A
#
# COMPACT_ATOMS: atom_id res chain seq x y z
N TYR A 1 4.42 -5.12 21.69
CA TYR A 1 4.53 -4.69 20.30
C TYR A 1 4.17 -5.80 19.30
N ARG A 2 4.49 -7.08 19.53
CA ARG A 2 4.09 -8.16 18.60
C ARG A 2 2.57 -8.21 18.38
N ALA A 3 1.77 -7.99 19.41
CA ALA A 3 0.31 -7.97 19.33
C ALA A 3 -0.23 -6.85 18.39
N ILE A 4 0.46 -5.71 18.29
CA ILE A 4 0.07 -4.60 17.41
C ILE A 4 0.11 -5.03 15.93
N PHE A 5 1.02 -5.95 15.56
CA PHE A 5 1.15 -6.49 14.21
C PHE A 5 0.45 -7.85 14.03
N GLY A 6 -0.41 -8.27 14.96
CA GLY A 6 -1.10 -9.55 14.90
C GLY A 6 -0.18 -10.78 14.97
N MET A 7 1.05 -10.61 15.46
CA MET A 7 2.02 -11.69 15.59
C MET A 7 1.77 -12.47 16.87
N HIS A 8 1.89 -13.80 16.80
CA HIS A 8 1.85 -14.65 17.99
C HIS A 8 3.01 -14.31 18.93
N GLU A 9 2.75 -14.47 20.24
CA GLU A 9 3.82 -14.39 21.23
C GLU A 9 4.87 -15.49 20.99
N ILE A 10 6.13 -15.17 21.30
CA ILE A 10 7.19 -16.18 21.26
C ILE A 10 6.90 -17.18 22.40
N PRO A 11 6.77 -18.50 22.10
CA PRO A 11 6.49 -19.49 23.10
C PRO A 11 7.48 -19.41 24.27
N SER A 12 6.97 -19.60 25.50
CA SER A 12 7.79 -19.56 26.72
C SER A 12 8.94 -20.57 26.66
N GLU A 13 8.72 -21.70 26.05
CA GLU A 13 9.72 -22.74 25.81
C GLU A 13 10.90 -22.23 24.98
N VAL A 14 10.65 -21.45 23.93
CA VAL A 14 11.70 -20.83 23.10
C VAL A 14 12.42 -19.73 23.86
N ARG A 15 11.64 -18.90 24.63
CA ARG A 15 12.24 -17.82 25.43
C ARG A 15 13.10 -18.34 26.59
N ASN A 16 12.72 -19.45 27.19
CA ASN A 16 13.34 -20.01 28.39
C ASN A 16 14.15 -21.27 28.12
N ALA A 17 14.28 -21.68 26.84
CA ALA A 17 15.04 -22.86 26.48
C ALA A 17 16.48 -22.75 27.02
N GLY A 18 16.80 -23.63 27.97
CA GLY A 18 18.14 -23.78 28.49
C GLY A 18 19.06 -24.49 27.49
N PHE A 19 20.34 -24.60 27.82
CA PHE A 19 21.26 -25.46 27.11
C PHE A 19 21.10 -26.88 27.65
N GLY A 20 20.42 -27.76 26.91
CA GLY A 20 20.20 -29.13 27.36
C GLY A 20 21.48 -29.99 27.32
N GLY A 21 21.62 -30.88 28.29
CA GLY A 21 22.29 -32.16 28.19
C GLY A 21 23.81 -32.24 28.32
N VAL A 22 24.60 -31.18 28.25
CA VAL A 22 26.06 -31.22 28.40
C VAL A 22 26.51 -30.37 29.57
N ASN A 23 27.38 -30.91 30.43
CA ASN A 23 28.00 -30.13 31.50
C ASN A 23 29.06 -29.15 30.92
N ARG A 24 28.60 -28.07 30.33
CA ARG A 24 29.44 -27.00 29.72
C ARG A 24 30.33 -26.27 30.72
N TYR A 25 30.03 -26.38 32.00
CA TYR A 25 30.67 -25.63 33.06
C TYR A 25 31.64 -26.48 33.90
N SER A 26 31.98 -27.65 33.45
CA SER A 26 32.94 -28.58 34.12
C SER A 26 34.33 -27.96 34.27
N HIS A 27 34.73 -27.05 33.36
CA HIS A 27 36.01 -26.36 33.44
C HIS A 27 36.15 -25.42 34.65
N TYR A 28 35.03 -25.10 35.34
CA TYR A 28 35.09 -24.39 36.61
C TYR A 28 35.21 -25.30 37.82
N ASP A 29 35.21 -26.62 37.65
CA ASP A 29 35.39 -27.57 38.73
C ASP A 29 36.81 -27.46 39.32
N GLY A 30 36.90 -27.47 40.63
CA GLY A 30 38.16 -27.32 41.33
C GLY A 30 38.70 -25.90 41.53
N LEU A 31 38.01 -24.88 40.92
CA LEU A 31 38.36 -23.48 41.18
C LEU A 31 37.73 -22.99 42.49
N GLY A 32 38.39 -22.03 43.18
CA GLY A 32 37.80 -21.31 44.26
C GLY A 32 36.50 -20.66 43.84
N HIS A 33 35.41 -20.81 44.61
CA HIS A 33 34.07 -20.28 44.32
C HIS A 33 33.42 -20.92 43.06
N SER A 34 33.74 -22.16 42.70
CA SER A 34 33.28 -22.86 41.48
C SER A 34 31.74 -22.84 41.35
N ALA A 35 30.99 -22.97 42.42
CA ALA A 35 29.52 -22.93 42.40
C ALA A 35 28.99 -21.56 41.94
N GLN A 36 29.62 -20.46 42.42
CA GLN A 36 29.23 -19.09 42.00
C GLN A 36 29.60 -18.82 40.55
N LEU A 37 30.80 -19.26 40.10
CA LEU A 37 31.26 -19.14 38.72
C LEU A 37 30.32 -19.88 37.76
N LYS A 38 29.95 -21.13 38.05
CA LYS A 38 28.99 -21.90 37.25
C LYS A 38 27.64 -21.21 37.16
N THR A 39 27.09 -20.75 38.29
CA THR A 39 25.80 -20.08 38.32
C THR A 39 25.82 -18.79 37.51
N THR A 40 26.88 -18.01 37.59
CA THR A 40 27.04 -16.77 36.85
C THR A 40 27.17 -17.02 35.34
N ALA A 41 28.00 -17.97 34.94
CA ALA A 41 28.18 -18.38 33.55
C ALA A 41 26.85 -18.88 32.94
N MET A 42 26.12 -19.72 33.67
CA MET A 42 24.81 -20.21 33.26
C MET A 42 23.81 -19.06 33.06
N ARG A 43 23.76 -18.10 33.99
CA ARG A 43 22.89 -16.91 33.85
C ARG A 43 23.27 -16.04 32.66
N LEU A 44 24.56 -15.85 32.39
CA LEU A 44 25.06 -15.14 31.23
C LEU A 44 24.64 -15.80 29.92
N ASP A 45 24.79 -17.12 29.83
CA ASP A 45 24.39 -17.88 28.64
C ASP A 45 22.86 -17.79 28.40
N ILE A 46 22.05 -17.87 29.46
CA ILE A 46 20.58 -17.69 29.37
C ILE A 46 20.25 -16.27 28.90
N LEU A 47 20.91 -15.24 29.46
CA LEU A 47 20.69 -13.86 29.05
C LEU A 47 21.09 -13.63 27.58
N THR A 48 22.25 -14.13 27.17
CA THR A 48 22.70 -14.03 25.78
C THR A 48 21.69 -14.64 24.82
N LYS A 49 21.15 -15.81 25.16
CA LYS A 49 20.12 -16.47 24.35
C LYS A 49 18.83 -15.68 24.31
N LYS A 50 18.36 -15.19 25.45
CA LYS A 50 17.16 -14.34 25.51
C LYS A 50 17.31 -13.07 24.68
N THR A 51 18.47 -12.42 24.76
CA THR A 51 18.78 -11.23 23.97
C THR A 51 18.79 -11.53 22.48
N TYR A 52 19.37 -12.66 22.06
CA TYR A 52 19.36 -13.08 20.66
C TYR A 52 17.93 -13.31 20.14
N VAL A 53 17.09 -14.05 20.86
CA VAL A 53 15.69 -14.29 20.49
C VAL A 53 14.91 -12.97 20.40
N GLN A 54 15.16 -12.07 21.36
CA GLN A 54 14.52 -10.76 21.39
C GLN A 54 14.95 -9.89 20.20
N SER A 55 16.26 -9.87 19.86
CA SER A 55 16.78 -9.14 18.71
C SER A 55 16.14 -9.63 17.41
N ARG A 56 16.07 -10.92 17.20
CA ARG A 56 15.40 -11.51 16.01
C ARG A 56 13.93 -11.09 15.93
N SER A 57 13.23 -11.06 17.08
CA SER A 57 11.85 -10.61 17.14
C SER A 57 11.70 -9.12 16.77
N PHE A 58 12.65 -8.27 17.15
CA PHE A 58 12.65 -6.87 16.74
C PHE A 58 12.89 -6.69 15.24
N ASP A 59 13.79 -7.48 14.65
CA ASP A 59 14.01 -7.45 13.19
C ASP A 59 12.73 -7.77 12.42
N GLU A 60 11.98 -8.79 12.85
CA GLU A 60 10.69 -9.15 12.25
C GLU A 60 9.67 -8.00 12.35
N VAL A 61 9.56 -7.37 13.54
CA VAL A 61 8.64 -6.24 13.76
C VAL A 61 9.06 -5.03 12.92
N ALA A 62 10.35 -4.74 12.82
CA ALA A 62 10.86 -3.65 12.00
C ALA A 62 10.51 -3.81 10.51
N GLN A 63 10.65 -5.03 9.99
CA GLN A 63 10.25 -5.34 8.61
C GLN A 63 8.74 -5.18 8.39
N LEU A 64 7.91 -5.65 9.33
CA LEU A 64 6.46 -5.49 9.25
C LEU A 64 6.03 -4.03 9.36
N SER A 65 6.67 -3.26 10.24
CA SER A 65 6.41 -1.82 10.39
C SER A 65 6.72 -1.06 9.11
N LYS A 66 7.86 -1.34 8.47
CA LYS A 66 8.23 -0.76 7.18
C LYS A 66 7.19 -1.11 6.11
N ARG A 67 6.82 -2.39 6.00
CA ARG A 67 5.80 -2.84 5.04
C ARG A 67 4.44 -2.19 5.26
N ALA A 68 4.03 -1.98 6.51
CA ALA A 68 2.79 -1.27 6.84
C ALA A 68 2.86 0.21 6.44
N GLY A 69 4.01 0.87 6.62
CA GLY A 69 4.26 2.23 6.15
C GLY A 69 4.20 2.34 4.63
N ASP A 70 4.87 1.44 3.92
CA ASP A 70 4.84 1.39 2.46
C ASP A 70 3.39 1.17 1.95
N MET A 71 2.65 0.25 2.57
CA MET A 71 1.24 0.01 2.24
C MET A 71 0.38 1.26 2.45
N ALA A 72 0.57 1.98 3.56
CA ALA A 72 -0.21 3.19 3.87
C ALA A 72 0.00 4.31 2.83
N SER A 73 1.19 4.42 2.24
CA SER A 73 1.47 5.38 1.15
C SER A 73 0.90 4.94 -0.20
N CYS A 74 0.78 3.63 -0.42
CA CYS A 74 0.32 3.05 -1.67
C CYS A 74 -1.22 3.02 -1.80
N ILE A 75 -1.96 2.90 -0.69
CA ILE A 75 -3.43 2.89 -0.73
C ILE A 75 -3.94 4.22 -1.31
N PRO A 76 -4.81 4.20 -2.35
CA PRO A 76 -5.45 5.41 -2.88
C PRO A 76 -6.31 6.08 -1.80
N ALA A 77 -5.87 7.24 -1.27
CA ALA A 77 -6.48 7.84 -0.09
C ALA A 77 -6.78 9.34 -0.24
N ILE A 78 -6.43 9.93 -1.39
CA ILE A 78 -6.74 11.34 -1.69
C ILE A 78 -7.57 11.43 -2.97
N PRO A 79 -8.37 12.50 -3.17
CA PRO A 79 -9.04 12.70 -4.45
C PRO A 79 -8.02 12.94 -5.57
N PRO A 80 -8.36 12.50 -6.82
CA PRO A 80 -7.48 12.69 -7.98
C PRO A 80 -7.45 14.12 -8.52
N VAL A 81 -8.23 15.01 -7.93
CA VAL A 81 -8.40 16.42 -8.32
C VAL A 81 -8.16 17.33 -7.11
N VAL A 82 -7.86 18.61 -7.35
CA VAL A 82 -7.74 19.58 -6.25
C VAL A 82 -9.03 19.53 -5.40
N PRO A 83 -8.93 19.41 -4.07
CA PRO A 83 -10.10 19.27 -3.19
C PRO A 83 -10.86 20.59 -2.97
N ASP A 84 -11.14 21.29 -4.06
CA ASP A 84 -11.92 22.53 -4.09
C ASP A 84 -13.21 22.31 -4.87
N ARG A 85 -14.34 22.30 -4.19
CA ARG A 85 -15.66 22.07 -4.77
C ARG A 85 -16.11 23.19 -5.73
N SER A 86 -15.41 24.32 -5.81
CA SER A 86 -15.61 25.34 -6.84
C SER A 86 -15.04 24.91 -8.21
N ILE A 87 -14.07 24.00 -8.22
CA ILE A 87 -13.35 23.53 -9.41
C ILE A 87 -14.02 22.30 -10.00
N TYR A 88 -14.53 21.40 -9.19
CA TYR A 88 -15.16 20.16 -9.64
C TYR A 88 -16.48 19.84 -8.94
N ARG A 89 -17.28 19.01 -9.60
CA ARG A 89 -18.49 18.40 -9.04
C ARG A 89 -18.47 16.91 -9.33
N LEU A 90 -18.80 16.08 -8.33
CA LEU A 90 -19.08 14.66 -8.56
C LEU A 90 -20.34 14.53 -9.41
N SER A 91 -20.19 14.16 -10.68
CA SER A 91 -21.30 14.10 -11.64
C SER A 91 -21.92 12.72 -11.76
N SER A 92 -21.18 11.67 -11.43
CA SER A 92 -21.69 10.29 -11.45
C SER A 92 -20.96 9.42 -10.44
N SER A 93 -21.71 8.63 -9.69
CA SER A 93 -21.22 7.69 -8.68
C SER A 93 -20.96 6.30 -9.27
N PHE A 94 -20.24 5.48 -8.53
CA PHE A 94 -20.03 4.07 -8.79
C PHE A 94 -21.34 3.26 -8.67
N GLY A 95 -21.51 2.24 -9.50
CA GLY A 95 -22.66 1.33 -9.44
C GLY A 95 -23.56 1.38 -10.66
N PHE A 96 -24.77 0.84 -10.56
CA PHE A 96 -25.72 0.81 -11.68
C PHE A 96 -26.37 2.16 -11.91
N ARG A 97 -26.31 2.65 -13.15
CA ARG A 97 -26.96 3.89 -13.58
C ARG A 97 -27.43 3.77 -15.04
N SER A 98 -28.28 4.68 -15.46
CA SER A 98 -28.63 4.84 -16.88
C SER A 98 -27.41 5.30 -17.68
N ASP A 99 -27.06 4.60 -18.75
CA ASP A 99 -26.01 4.99 -19.70
C ASP A 99 -26.44 6.27 -20.43
N PRO A 100 -25.64 7.34 -20.41
CA PRO A 100 -26.06 8.63 -21.00
C PRO A 100 -26.24 8.59 -22.52
N PHE A 101 -25.73 7.56 -23.21
CA PHE A 101 -25.81 7.41 -24.66
C PHE A 101 -26.96 6.47 -25.09
N THR A 102 -27.21 5.42 -24.31
CA THR A 102 -28.18 4.37 -24.71
C THR A 102 -29.45 4.34 -23.86
N GLY A 103 -29.47 5.05 -22.72
CA GLY A 103 -30.54 5.03 -21.74
C GLY A 103 -30.70 3.71 -20.97
N ARG A 104 -29.92 2.68 -21.32
CA ARG A 104 -29.99 1.36 -20.65
C ARG A 104 -29.26 1.35 -19.33
N SER A 105 -29.71 0.53 -18.39
CA SER A 105 -28.99 0.30 -17.15
C SER A 105 -27.61 -0.30 -17.42
N LYS A 106 -26.54 0.38 -16.97
CA LYS A 106 -25.15 -0.05 -17.11
C LYS A 106 -24.41 0.15 -15.80
N ARG A 107 -23.53 -0.79 -15.47
CA ARG A 107 -22.64 -0.64 -14.32
C ARG A 107 -21.54 0.39 -14.62
N HIS A 108 -21.46 1.42 -13.81
CA HIS A 108 -20.38 2.39 -13.80
C HIS A 108 -19.26 1.88 -12.89
N THR A 109 -18.05 1.71 -13.44
CA THR A 109 -16.93 1.06 -12.79
C THR A 109 -16.05 2.00 -11.97
N GLY A 110 -16.38 3.29 -11.98
CA GLY A 110 -15.67 4.34 -11.28
C GLY A 110 -16.56 5.46 -10.80
N VAL A 111 -15.99 6.62 -10.60
CA VAL A 111 -16.67 7.89 -10.31
C VAL A 111 -16.25 8.94 -11.32
N ASP A 112 -17.18 9.84 -11.66
CA ASP A 112 -16.93 10.92 -12.62
C ASP A 112 -16.86 12.26 -11.91
N PHE A 113 -15.73 12.94 -12.05
CA PHE A 113 -15.51 14.32 -11.60
C PHE A 113 -15.71 15.25 -12.79
N ALA A 114 -16.85 15.96 -12.84
CA ALA A 114 -17.08 17.02 -13.83
C ALA A 114 -16.21 18.22 -13.49
N LEU A 115 -15.30 18.59 -14.38
CA LEU A 115 -14.41 19.74 -14.26
C LEU A 115 -13.98 20.22 -15.64
N LYS A 116 -13.54 21.48 -15.74
CA LYS A 116 -13.07 22.04 -17.00
C LYS A 116 -11.82 21.33 -17.50
N PRO A 117 -11.63 21.18 -18.82
CA PRO A 117 -10.37 20.68 -19.38
C PRO A 117 -9.16 21.53 -18.95
N GLY A 118 -8.02 20.88 -18.74
CA GLY A 118 -6.78 21.54 -18.34
C GLY A 118 -6.57 21.67 -16.83
N ASN A 119 -7.49 21.14 -16.00
CA ASN A 119 -7.24 21.06 -14.56
C ASN A 119 -6.27 19.90 -14.24
N PRO A 120 -5.33 20.10 -13.30
CA PRO A 120 -4.35 19.08 -12.95
C PRO A 120 -5.01 17.86 -12.32
N ILE A 121 -4.51 16.68 -12.70
CA ILE A 121 -4.91 15.37 -12.16
C ILE A 121 -3.74 14.79 -11.39
N TYR A 122 -4.01 14.24 -10.21
CA TYR A 122 -3.00 13.78 -9.27
C TYR A 122 -3.10 12.28 -9.02
N ALA A 123 -1.93 11.62 -8.83
CA ALA A 123 -1.87 10.26 -8.35
C ALA A 123 -2.41 10.15 -6.93
N THR A 124 -3.32 9.21 -6.68
CA THR A 124 -4.04 9.09 -5.41
C THR A 124 -3.29 8.27 -4.35
N GLY A 125 -2.22 7.58 -4.75
CA GLY A 125 -1.29 6.83 -3.92
C GLY A 125 0.08 6.74 -4.59
N ASP A 126 1.11 6.35 -3.83
CA ASP A 126 2.42 5.99 -4.38
C ASP A 126 2.26 4.79 -5.31
N GLY A 127 3.00 4.75 -6.42
CA GLY A 127 2.91 3.61 -7.35
C GLY A 127 3.85 3.72 -8.54
N VAL A 128 3.61 2.84 -9.50
CA VAL A 128 4.31 2.79 -10.79
C VAL A 128 3.28 2.86 -11.90
N VAL A 129 3.51 3.70 -12.89
CA VAL A 129 2.65 3.78 -14.07
C VAL A 129 2.72 2.46 -14.83
N GLU A 130 1.64 1.69 -14.79
CA GLU A 130 1.55 0.38 -15.45
C GLU A 130 1.31 0.54 -16.96
N LYS A 131 0.39 1.46 -17.33
CA LYS A 131 0.03 1.70 -18.74
C LYS A 131 -0.33 3.16 -18.99
N VAL A 132 0.06 3.64 -20.17
CA VAL A 132 -0.41 4.90 -20.75
C VAL A 132 -1.02 4.58 -22.12
N LYS A 133 -2.27 4.98 -22.35
CA LYS A 133 -2.96 4.75 -23.62
C LYS A 133 -3.59 6.02 -24.18
N PHE A 134 -3.56 6.12 -25.49
CA PHE A 134 -4.21 7.17 -26.27
C PHE A 134 -5.21 6.50 -27.22
N GLU A 135 -6.49 6.54 -26.89
CA GLU A 135 -7.54 5.87 -27.65
C GLU A 135 -8.62 6.88 -28.09
N PHE A 136 -9.13 6.75 -29.32
CA PHE A 136 -10.21 7.61 -29.82
C PHE A 136 -11.58 7.22 -29.26
N PHE A 137 -11.73 5.98 -28.77
CA PHE A 137 -12.98 5.44 -28.21
C PHE A 137 -12.78 4.97 -26.78
N GLY A 138 -13.86 4.57 -26.10
CA GLY A 138 -13.80 4.04 -24.76
C GLY A 138 -13.27 5.07 -23.76
N TYR A 139 -12.23 4.73 -23.03
CA TYR A 139 -11.63 5.57 -21.97
C TYR A 139 -10.83 6.78 -22.49
N GLY A 140 -10.58 6.87 -23.80
CA GLY A 140 -9.76 7.95 -24.35
C GLY A 140 -8.31 7.90 -23.89
N ASN A 141 -7.73 9.07 -23.65
CA ASN A 141 -6.39 9.15 -23.07
C ASN A 141 -6.47 8.76 -21.60
N GLN A 142 -5.70 7.74 -21.20
CA GLN A 142 -5.80 7.16 -19.87
C GLN A 142 -4.45 6.75 -19.30
N VAL A 143 -4.35 6.82 -17.98
CA VAL A 143 -3.24 6.31 -17.18
C VAL A 143 -3.75 5.24 -16.25
N LEU A 144 -3.05 4.12 -16.15
CA LEU A 144 -3.24 3.09 -15.14
C LEU A 144 -2.00 3.07 -14.25
N ILE A 145 -2.19 3.20 -12.94
CA ILE A 145 -1.12 3.16 -11.94
C ILE A 145 -1.30 1.90 -11.09
N ASP A 146 -0.23 1.10 -10.96
CA ASP A 146 -0.14 0.01 -10.00
C ASP A 146 0.51 0.53 -8.71
N HIS A 147 -0.25 0.48 -7.61
CA HIS A 147 0.18 0.94 -6.30
C HIS A 147 0.84 -0.17 -5.46
N GLY A 148 0.88 -1.41 -5.99
CA GLY A 148 1.23 -2.57 -5.19
C GLY A 148 0.11 -2.97 -4.22
N PHE A 149 0.36 -3.98 -3.40
CA PHE A 149 -0.61 -4.53 -2.42
C PHE A 149 -1.98 -4.89 -3.02
N GLY A 150 -2.07 -5.04 -4.34
CA GLY A 150 -3.28 -5.35 -5.09
C GLY A 150 -4.13 -4.16 -5.49
N TYR A 151 -3.71 -2.92 -5.22
CA TYR A 151 -4.41 -1.71 -5.61
C TYR A 151 -3.90 -1.19 -6.97
N LYS A 152 -4.85 -0.80 -7.82
CA LYS A 152 -4.59 -0.05 -9.06
C LYS A 152 -5.60 1.09 -9.20
N THR A 153 -5.19 2.17 -9.86
CA THR A 153 -6.09 3.27 -10.19
C THR A 153 -6.03 3.61 -11.66
N ARG A 154 -7.18 3.97 -12.23
CA ARG A 154 -7.31 4.44 -13.62
C ARG A 154 -7.81 5.86 -13.66
N TYR A 155 -7.17 6.65 -14.50
CA TYR A 155 -7.52 8.04 -14.80
C TYR A 155 -7.81 8.13 -16.30
N ALA A 156 -9.05 8.47 -16.68
CA ALA A 156 -9.48 8.43 -18.07
C ALA A 156 -10.08 9.75 -18.55
N HIS A 157 -10.29 9.87 -19.86
CA HIS A 157 -10.77 11.06 -20.57
C HIS A 157 -9.83 12.28 -20.45
N MET A 158 -8.54 12.03 -20.22
CA MET A 158 -7.52 13.07 -20.01
C MET A 158 -7.26 13.87 -21.31
N LYS A 159 -6.85 15.14 -21.18
CA LYS A 159 -6.40 16.01 -22.26
C LYS A 159 -4.92 15.76 -22.57
N SER A 160 -4.09 15.77 -21.54
CA SER A 160 -2.66 15.53 -21.63
C SER A 160 -2.20 14.58 -20.51
N ILE A 161 -1.11 13.86 -20.77
CA ILE A 161 -0.50 12.91 -19.84
C ILE A 161 0.97 13.29 -19.70
N ASN A 162 1.45 13.50 -18.47
CA ASN A 162 2.80 13.98 -18.17
C ASN A 162 3.71 12.85 -17.64
N VAL A 163 3.23 11.62 -17.64
CA VAL A 163 3.93 10.44 -17.14
C VAL A 163 4.07 9.40 -18.24
N VAL A 164 5.04 8.51 -18.10
CA VAL A 164 5.29 7.40 -19.03
C VAL A 164 5.24 6.06 -18.31
N GLU A 165 5.01 4.98 -19.05
CA GLU A 165 5.02 3.61 -18.49
C GLU A 165 6.34 3.30 -17.79
N GLY A 166 6.27 2.67 -16.63
CA GLY A 166 7.40 2.38 -15.74
C GLY A 166 7.83 3.53 -14.83
N MET A 167 7.30 4.74 -14.99
CA MET A 167 7.60 5.88 -14.12
C MET A 167 7.04 5.66 -12.71
N LYS A 168 7.86 5.91 -11.68
CA LYS A 168 7.41 5.94 -10.29
C LYS A 168 6.75 7.29 -10.00
N VAL A 169 5.59 7.25 -9.38
CA VAL A 169 4.84 8.43 -8.96
C VAL A 169 4.56 8.41 -7.47
N LYS A 170 4.51 9.59 -6.88
CA LYS A 170 4.15 9.79 -5.48
C LYS A 170 2.70 10.22 -5.35
N ARG A 171 2.08 9.90 -4.21
CA ARG A 171 0.75 10.42 -3.86
C ARG A 171 0.76 11.95 -3.95
N GLY A 172 -0.20 12.54 -4.68
CA GLY A 172 -0.29 13.98 -4.92
C GLY A 172 0.60 14.48 -6.06
N GLU A 173 1.32 13.62 -6.76
CA GLU A 173 2.09 14.01 -7.95
C GLU A 173 1.17 14.23 -9.15
N CYS A 174 1.39 15.31 -9.89
CA CYS A 174 0.60 15.65 -11.07
C CYS A 174 0.95 14.73 -12.24
N ILE A 175 -0.02 13.93 -12.70
CA ILE A 175 0.14 12.95 -13.77
C ILE A 175 -0.39 13.41 -15.12
N GLY A 176 -1.04 14.57 -15.21
CA GLY A 176 -1.57 15.14 -16.43
C GLY A 176 -2.72 16.11 -16.18
N GLU A 177 -3.54 16.35 -17.21
CA GLU A 177 -4.66 17.30 -17.17
C GLU A 177 -5.97 16.62 -17.56
N SER A 178 -7.06 17.06 -16.92
CA SER A 178 -8.43 16.69 -17.26
C SER A 178 -8.81 17.08 -18.69
N GLY A 179 -9.72 16.32 -19.29
CA GLY A 179 -10.12 16.55 -20.67
C GLY A 179 -11.53 16.08 -21.00
N ASN A 180 -11.67 15.66 -22.26
CA ASN A 180 -12.93 15.14 -22.83
C ASN A 180 -12.61 14.15 -23.96
N SER A 181 -11.53 13.36 -23.84
CA SER A 181 -11.12 12.39 -24.86
C SER A 181 -11.93 11.11 -24.77
N GLY A 182 -11.96 10.34 -25.86
CA GLY A 182 -12.70 9.08 -25.94
C GLY A 182 -14.23 9.24 -25.93
N ARG A 183 -14.95 8.23 -25.42
CA ARG A 183 -16.41 8.24 -25.34
C ARG A 183 -16.87 9.00 -24.09
N SER A 184 -17.04 10.30 -24.23
CA SER A 184 -17.47 11.19 -23.16
C SER A 184 -18.65 12.06 -23.60
N SER A 185 -19.57 12.32 -22.69
CA SER A 185 -20.73 13.21 -22.91
C SER A 185 -20.46 14.67 -22.57
N GLY A 186 -19.30 14.97 -22.00
CA GLY A 186 -18.87 16.32 -21.61
C GLY A 186 -17.56 16.25 -20.80
N PRO A 187 -16.88 17.36 -20.57
CA PRO A 187 -15.61 17.40 -19.87
C PRO A 187 -15.71 16.81 -18.46
N HIS A 188 -14.95 15.74 -18.18
CA HIS A 188 -14.85 15.12 -16.86
C HIS A 188 -13.60 14.26 -16.76
N LEU A 189 -13.20 13.93 -15.54
CA LEU A 189 -12.27 12.83 -15.23
C LEU A 189 -13.10 11.61 -14.82
N HIS A 190 -12.92 10.50 -15.49
CA HIS A 190 -13.39 9.20 -15.00
C HIS A 190 -12.28 8.55 -14.19
N TYR A 191 -12.58 8.22 -12.93
CA TYR A 191 -11.63 7.67 -11.98
C TYR A 191 -12.10 6.31 -11.44
N GLU A 192 -11.24 5.30 -11.54
CA GLU A 192 -11.52 3.95 -11.04
C GLU A 192 -10.47 3.54 -10.01
N VAL A 193 -10.92 2.78 -9.00
CA VAL A 193 -10.06 2.04 -8.08
C VAL A 193 -10.32 0.54 -8.26
N LEU A 194 -9.24 -0.22 -8.42
CA LEU A 194 -9.30 -1.67 -8.49
C LEU A 194 -8.55 -2.25 -7.29
N TYR A 195 -9.10 -3.31 -6.73
CA TYR A 195 -8.44 -4.14 -5.73
C TYR A 195 -8.46 -5.61 -6.22
N LYS A 196 -7.27 -6.20 -6.41
CA LYS A 196 -7.11 -7.54 -6.99
C LYS A 196 -7.90 -7.67 -8.30
N ASP A 197 -7.72 -6.72 -9.21
CA ASP A 197 -8.36 -6.58 -10.52
C ASP A 197 -9.90 -6.48 -10.50
N LYS A 198 -10.51 -6.25 -9.34
CA LYS A 198 -11.96 -5.99 -9.22
C LYS A 198 -12.19 -4.52 -8.91
N HIS A 199 -13.10 -3.89 -9.67
CA HIS A 199 -13.50 -2.50 -9.41
C HIS A 199 -14.19 -2.40 -8.05
N ILE A 200 -13.72 -1.49 -7.22
CA ILE A 200 -14.30 -1.14 -5.93
C ILE A 200 -14.79 0.30 -5.96
N ASN A 201 -15.71 0.66 -5.06
CA ASN A 201 -16.20 2.02 -4.96
C ASN A 201 -15.09 2.97 -4.49
N PRO A 202 -14.74 4.02 -5.29
CA PRO A 202 -13.69 4.98 -4.93
C PRO A 202 -14.10 6.01 -3.87
N ALA A 203 -15.42 6.11 -3.56
CA ALA A 203 -15.99 7.08 -2.62
C ALA A 203 -16.27 6.47 -1.24
#